data_820fd4d7821ee2e8af226e32813c5f2f
#
_entry.id   820fd4d7821ee2e8af226e32813c5f2f
#
_cell.length_a   1.000
_cell.length_b   1.000
_cell.length_c   1.000
_cell.angle_alpha   90.00
_cell.angle_beta   90.00
_cell.angle_gamma   90.00
#
_symmetry.space_group_name_H-M   'P 1'
#
loop_
_entity.id
_entity.type
_entity.pdbx_description
1 polymer ?
#
loop_
_entity_poly.entity_id
_entity_poly.type
_entity_poly.pdbx_seq_one_letter_code
_entity_poly.pdbx_strand_id
1 'polypeptide(L)'
;MSLTSYVPTPKFEEYKELFKEHFVMERRDGIIELRMHTLGGDTQWSFELHRALWQAFQTVGADPENEVMILSTMGETWIANIDDSSFSKEEDDRTYYSYEHMYYDGRRMLISLINDVEIPTIGVIAGPGAHTELALMCDITICADHTVVVDPHLDLGLVPGDGIHSAFIELMGTKRAAYALLTCELMDAKKCLEYGLVNEIVPKDKVHARAWELAKRIMGRKRTTRRMTVPVIRRPWKQRIADDLDGGFAMEMHAYLCDAPEHRDKVGAEQYQRMEGLSEADRKKGVRVSASS
;
A
#
# COMPACT_ATOMS: atom_id res chain seq x y z
N MET A 1 -19.55 -42.22 8.78
CA MET A 1 -19.75 -40.90 8.18
C MET A 1 -18.48 -40.55 7.41
N SER A 2 -18.58 -40.37 6.12
CA SER A 2 -17.43 -39.93 5.30
C SER A 2 -17.26 -38.42 5.46
N LEU A 3 -16.09 -37.95 5.92
CA LEU A 3 -15.73 -36.52 5.95
C LEU A 3 -15.37 -36.08 4.52
N THR A 4 -16.37 -35.91 3.67
CA THR A 4 -16.18 -35.65 2.24
C THR A 4 -16.49 -34.20 1.85
N SER A 5 -16.95 -33.36 2.79
CA SER A 5 -17.25 -31.95 2.51
C SER A 5 -16.11 -31.05 2.98
N TYR A 6 -15.56 -30.27 2.04
CA TYR A 6 -14.64 -29.17 2.35
C TYR A 6 -15.42 -27.92 2.76
N VAL A 7 -14.82 -27.08 3.60
CA VAL A 7 -15.32 -25.71 3.80
C VAL A 7 -15.25 -25.01 2.46
N PRO A 8 -16.34 -24.36 2.02
CA PRO A 8 -16.34 -23.65 0.74
C PRO A 8 -15.27 -22.55 0.69
N THR A 9 -14.59 -22.44 -0.43
CA THR A 9 -13.69 -21.31 -0.71
C THR A 9 -14.49 -20.07 -1.06
N PRO A 10 -13.94 -18.84 -0.84
CA PRO A 10 -14.58 -17.61 -1.27
C PRO A 10 -14.88 -17.62 -2.76
N LYS A 11 -16.00 -17.00 -3.16
CA LYS A 11 -16.39 -16.85 -4.57
C LYS A 11 -16.26 -15.40 -4.98
N PHE A 12 -15.64 -15.15 -6.12
CA PHE A 12 -15.36 -13.81 -6.64
C PHE A 12 -16.59 -12.90 -6.63
N GLU A 13 -17.72 -13.35 -7.14
CA GLU A 13 -18.93 -12.53 -7.23
C GLU A 13 -19.50 -12.17 -5.84
N GLU A 14 -19.24 -12.99 -4.81
CA GLU A 14 -19.70 -12.73 -3.44
C GLU A 14 -18.77 -11.69 -2.77
N TYR A 15 -17.45 -11.89 -2.82
CA TYR A 15 -16.55 -10.97 -2.14
C TYR A 15 -16.31 -9.66 -2.90
N LYS A 16 -16.47 -9.64 -4.21
CA LYS A 16 -16.50 -8.40 -4.99
C LYS A 16 -17.59 -7.44 -4.51
N GLU A 17 -18.78 -7.96 -4.20
CA GLU A 17 -19.85 -7.17 -3.62
C GLU A 17 -19.62 -6.81 -2.15
N LEU A 18 -19.00 -7.73 -1.38
CA LEU A 18 -18.67 -7.49 0.03
C LEU A 18 -17.72 -6.29 0.22
N PHE A 19 -16.73 -6.16 -0.66
CA PHE A 19 -15.70 -5.12 -0.55
C PHE A 19 -15.91 -3.91 -1.47
N LYS A 20 -17.05 -3.79 -2.15
CA LYS A 20 -17.28 -2.77 -3.18
C LYS A 20 -17.21 -1.31 -2.69
N GLU A 21 -17.35 -1.07 -1.39
CA GLU A 21 -17.22 0.27 -0.80
C GLU A 21 -15.76 0.76 -0.77
N HIS A 22 -14.78 -0.17 -0.87
CA HIS A 22 -13.35 0.12 -0.78
C HIS A 22 -12.58 -0.28 -2.03
N PHE A 23 -13.11 -1.23 -2.82
CA PHE A 23 -12.42 -1.78 -3.98
C PHE A 23 -13.34 -1.94 -5.18
N VAL A 24 -12.88 -1.45 -6.32
CA VAL A 24 -13.38 -1.95 -7.60
C VAL A 24 -12.55 -3.18 -7.97
N MET A 25 -13.18 -4.35 -7.94
CA MET A 25 -12.50 -5.60 -8.26
C MET A 25 -12.88 -6.10 -9.66
N GLU A 26 -11.88 -6.50 -10.42
CA GLU A 26 -12.04 -7.12 -11.73
C GLU A 26 -11.23 -8.40 -11.79
N ARG A 27 -11.80 -9.49 -12.34
CA ARG A 27 -11.08 -10.74 -12.58
C ARG A 27 -11.25 -11.22 -14.02
N ARG A 28 -10.14 -11.52 -14.69
CA ARG A 28 -10.10 -12.14 -16.02
C ARG A 28 -9.03 -13.21 -16.07
N ASP A 29 -9.40 -14.43 -16.47
CA ASP A 29 -8.47 -15.55 -16.66
C ASP A 29 -7.55 -15.81 -15.43
N GLY A 30 -8.09 -15.65 -14.19
CA GLY A 30 -7.34 -15.82 -12.96
C GLY A 30 -6.47 -14.63 -12.54
N ILE A 31 -6.38 -13.57 -13.32
CA ILE A 31 -5.79 -12.30 -12.92
C ILE A 31 -6.85 -11.47 -12.24
N ILE A 32 -6.64 -11.13 -10.98
CA ILE A 32 -7.53 -10.26 -10.21
C ILE A 32 -6.86 -8.89 -10.00
N GLU A 33 -7.58 -7.82 -10.30
CA GLU A 33 -7.19 -6.44 -9.97
C GLU A 33 -8.06 -5.91 -8.84
N LEU A 34 -7.43 -5.40 -7.77
CA LEU A 34 -8.04 -4.67 -6.67
C LEU A 34 -7.67 -3.21 -6.84
N ARG A 35 -8.62 -2.37 -7.23
CA ARG A 35 -8.45 -0.92 -7.30
C ARG A 35 -9.09 -0.27 -6.09
N MET A 36 -8.26 0.23 -5.17
CA MET A 36 -8.74 0.99 -4.01
C MET A 36 -9.43 2.27 -4.44
N HIS A 37 -10.44 2.67 -3.71
CA HIS A 37 -11.15 3.94 -3.93
C HIS A 37 -11.86 4.43 -2.67
N THR A 38 -12.19 5.72 -2.65
CA THR A 38 -13.12 6.31 -1.70
C THR A 38 -14.26 6.94 -2.49
N LEU A 39 -15.49 6.43 -2.30
CA LEU A 39 -16.69 6.87 -3.02
C LEU A 39 -16.56 6.86 -4.56
N GLY A 40 -15.76 5.95 -5.11
CA GLY A 40 -15.53 5.83 -6.57
C GLY A 40 -14.49 6.79 -7.14
N GLY A 41 -13.86 7.63 -6.32
CA GLY A 41 -12.80 8.57 -6.68
C GLY A 41 -11.44 8.16 -6.16
N ASP A 42 -10.55 9.16 -5.97
CA ASP A 42 -9.21 8.96 -5.41
C ASP A 42 -9.29 8.33 -4.02
N THR A 43 -8.34 7.44 -3.75
CA THR A 43 -8.26 6.73 -2.47
C THR A 43 -7.86 7.67 -1.35
N GLN A 44 -8.64 7.69 -0.28
CA GLN A 44 -8.32 8.36 0.98
C GLN A 44 -7.98 7.34 2.04
N TRP A 45 -7.02 7.66 2.89
CA TRP A 45 -6.64 6.80 4.01
C TRP A 45 -7.71 6.85 5.12
N SER A 46 -8.19 5.70 5.57
CA SER A 46 -9.25 5.60 6.58
C SER A 46 -9.12 4.31 7.39
N PHE A 47 -9.75 4.26 8.57
CA PHE A 47 -9.78 3.04 9.39
C PHE A 47 -10.58 1.93 8.74
N GLU A 48 -11.62 2.31 8.03
CA GLU A 48 -12.44 1.37 7.28
C GLU A 48 -11.59 0.68 6.19
N LEU A 49 -10.72 1.44 5.52
CA LEU A 49 -9.78 0.90 4.54
C LEU A 49 -8.71 -0.01 5.18
N HIS A 50 -8.18 0.35 6.37
CA HIS A 50 -7.29 -0.54 7.12
C HIS A 50 -7.88 -1.94 7.26
N ARG A 51 -9.13 -2.02 7.75
CA ARG A 51 -9.83 -3.29 7.94
C ARG A 51 -10.15 -3.98 6.62
N ALA A 52 -10.64 -3.25 5.64
CA ALA A 52 -10.99 -3.78 4.34
C ALA A 52 -9.79 -4.40 3.62
N LEU A 53 -8.60 -3.79 3.73
CA LEU A 53 -7.36 -4.28 3.09
C LEU A 53 -7.01 -5.69 3.55
N TRP A 54 -6.86 -5.92 4.86
CA TRP A 54 -6.43 -7.25 5.31
C TRP A 54 -7.49 -8.32 5.07
N GLN A 55 -8.78 -7.98 5.21
CA GLN A 55 -9.87 -8.91 4.93
C GLN A 55 -9.95 -9.26 3.43
N ALA A 56 -9.76 -8.28 2.56
CA ALA A 56 -9.71 -8.51 1.12
C ALA A 56 -8.50 -9.39 0.73
N PHE A 57 -7.32 -9.14 1.30
CA PHE A 57 -6.13 -9.96 1.02
C PHE A 57 -6.32 -11.41 1.46
N GLN A 58 -6.87 -11.65 2.66
CA GLN A 58 -7.18 -13.00 3.12
C GLN A 58 -8.18 -13.70 2.19
N THR A 59 -9.23 -12.99 1.81
CA THR A 59 -10.27 -13.53 0.94
C THR A 59 -9.75 -13.86 -0.45
N VAL A 60 -8.97 -12.95 -1.05
CA VAL A 60 -8.33 -13.14 -2.36
C VAL A 60 -7.33 -14.28 -2.33
N GLY A 61 -6.55 -14.39 -1.25
CA GLY A 61 -5.59 -15.48 -1.07
C GLY A 61 -6.26 -16.86 -0.89
N ALA A 62 -7.42 -16.89 -0.26
CA ALA A 62 -8.20 -18.12 -0.05
C ALA A 62 -8.98 -18.59 -1.29
N ASP A 63 -9.15 -17.77 -2.32
CA ASP A 63 -9.80 -18.14 -3.56
C ASP A 63 -8.80 -18.82 -4.52
N PRO A 64 -8.94 -20.15 -4.77
CA PRO A 64 -7.99 -20.89 -5.61
C PRO A 64 -8.04 -20.54 -7.09
N GLU A 65 -9.04 -19.78 -7.54
CA GLU A 65 -9.16 -19.32 -8.91
C GLU A 65 -8.33 -18.07 -9.19
N ASN A 66 -7.85 -17.39 -8.16
CA ASN A 66 -6.91 -16.29 -8.31
C ASN A 66 -5.49 -16.81 -8.55
N GLU A 67 -4.82 -16.27 -9.55
CA GLU A 67 -3.50 -16.74 -10.01
C GLU A 67 -2.42 -15.64 -10.03
N VAL A 68 -2.82 -14.39 -10.20
CA VAL A 68 -2.00 -13.17 -10.09
C VAL A 68 -2.88 -12.06 -9.54
N MET A 69 -2.38 -11.28 -8.58
CA MET A 69 -3.07 -10.11 -8.04
C MET A 69 -2.39 -8.82 -8.51
N ILE A 70 -3.18 -7.85 -8.93
CA ILE A 70 -2.77 -6.46 -9.16
C ILE A 70 -3.41 -5.62 -8.06
N LEU A 71 -2.62 -4.83 -7.34
CA LEU A 71 -3.08 -3.85 -6.37
C LEU A 71 -2.83 -2.45 -6.92
N SER A 72 -3.88 -1.67 -7.05
CA SER A 72 -3.85 -0.33 -7.65
C SER A 72 -4.85 0.60 -6.98
N THR A 73 -4.96 1.83 -7.46
CA THR A 73 -5.95 2.81 -7.02
C THR A 73 -6.81 3.30 -8.19
N MET A 74 -8.00 3.80 -7.86
CA MET A 74 -8.77 4.62 -8.79
C MET A 74 -8.15 6.02 -8.86
N GLY A 75 -8.39 6.73 -9.97
CA GLY A 75 -7.90 8.10 -10.14
C GLY A 75 -6.42 8.19 -10.54
N GLU A 76 -5.82 9.34 -10.25
CA GLU A 76 -4.46 9.70 -10.67
C GLU A 76 -3.47 9.81 -9.50
N THR A 77 -3.88 9.42 -8.29
CA THR A 77 -3.06 9.41 -7.08
C THR A 77 -2.93 7.99 -6.53
N TRP A 78 -1.95 7.77 -5.65
CA TRP A 78 -1.92 6.58 -4.82
C TRP A 78 -2.85 6.81 -3.62
N ILE A 79 -2.32 7.18 -2.46
CA ILE A 79 -3.10 7.59 -1.28
C ILE A 79 -2.63 8.99 -0.92
N ALA A 80 -3.33 10.02 -1.41
CA ALA A 80 -2.89 11.41 -1.31
C ALA A 80 -3.64 12.21 -0.24
N ASN A 81 -4.69 11.65 0.34
CA ASN A 81 -5.51 12.30 1.35
C ASN A 81 -5.95 11.35 2.46
N ILE A 82 -6.35 11.93 3.58
CA ILE A 82 -6.95 11.25 4.73
C ILE A 82 -8.47 11.52 4.71
N ASP A 83 -9.26 10.54 5.05
CA ASP A 83 -10.69 10.73 5.31
C ASP A 83 -10.89 11.29 6.73
N ASP A 84 -11.00 12.61 6.84
CA ASP A 84 -11.20 13.31 8.13
C ASP A 84 -12.42 12.78 8.90
N SER A 85 -13.46 12.32 8.21
CA SER A 85 -14.66 11.78 8.86
C SER A 85 -14.41 10.46 9.57
N SER A 86 -13.48 9.65 9.08
CA SER A 86 -13.04 8.42 9.72
C SER A 86 -12.23 8.71 10.98
N PHE A 87 -11.32 9.70 10.91
CA PHE A 87 -10.41 10.03 11.99
C PHE A 87 -11.02 10.94 13.06
N SER A 88 -12.10 11.66 12.78
CA SER A 88 -12.76 12.58 13.73
C SER A 88 -13.42 11.89 14.94
N LYS A 89 -13.62 10.58 14.88
CA LYS A 89 -14.15 9.77 15.99
C LYS A 89 -13.11 9.45 17.08
N GLU A 90 -11.89 9.92 16.89
CA GLU A 90 -10.71 9.64 17.71
C GLU A 90 -10.79 10.22 19.12
N GLU A 91 -11.42 11.38 19.28
CA GLU A 91 -11.43 12.11 20.56
C GLU A 91 -12.17 11.37 21.69
N ASP A 92 -13.13 10.50 21.33
CA ASP A 92 -13.99 9.82 22.29
C ASP A 92 -13.33 8.57 22.93
N ASP A 93 -12.43 7.87 22.22
CA ASP A 93 -11.72 6.69 22.76
C ASP A 93 -10.35 6.45 22.09
N ARG A 94 -9.34 7.19 22.52
CA ARG A 94 -7.97 7.07 22.00
C ARG A 94 -7.37 5.67 22.18
N THR A 95 -7.75 4.94 23.22
CA THR A 95 -7.24 3.59 23.47
C THR A 95 -7.84 2.61 22.48
N TYR A 96 -9.15 2.67 22.27
CA TYR A 96 -9.82 1.83 21.26
C TYR A 96 -9.26 2.11 19.86
N TYR A 97 -9.09 3.39 19.53
CA TYR A 97 -8.50 3.83 18.29
C TYR A 97 -7.09 3.26 18.06
N SER A 98 -6.17 3.52 18.99
CA SER A 98 -4.76 3.11 18.84
C SER A 98 -4.58 1.59 18.80
N TYR A 99 -5.41 0.83 19.52
CA TYR A 99 -5.32 -0.62 19.54
C TYR A 99 -6.11 -1.27 18.42
N GLU A 100 -7.44 -1.03 18.33
CA GLU A 100 -8.30 -1.79 17.41
C GLU A 100 -8.10 -1.40 15.95
N HIS A 101 -8.03 -0.10 15.66
CA HIS A 101 -7.95 0.37 14.29
C HIS A 101 -6.51 0.48 13.78
N MET A 102 -5.61 1.02 14.58
CA MET A 102 -4.24 1.22 14.14
C MET A 102 -3.41 -0.05 14.34
N TYR A 103 -3.17 -0.47 15.57
CA TYR A 103 -2.31 -1.63 15.82
C TYR A 103 -2.91 -2.94 15.29
N TYR A 104 -4.18 -3.23 15.63
CA TYR A 104 -4.79 -4.53 15.28
C TYR A 104 -5.11 -4.66 13.80
N ASP A 105 -5.81 -3.71 13.22
CA ASP A 105 -6.17 -3.73 11.80
C ASP A 105 -4.98 -3.35 10.91
N GLY A 106 -4.25 -2.27 11.23
CA GLY A 106 -3.13 -1.76 10.43
C GLY A 106 -2.04 -2.80 10.22
N ARG A 107 -1.57 -3.41 11.29
CA ARG A 107 -0.55 -4.47 11.24
C ARG A 107 -0.94 -5.64 10.34
N ARG A 108 -2.21 -6.02 10.33
CA ARG A 108 -2.73 -7.14 9.54
C ARG A 108 -2.70 -6.90 8.05
N MET A 109 -2.72 -5.67 7.59
CA MET A 109 -2.64 -5.36 6.15
C MET A 109 -1.42 -6.00 5.51
N LEU A 110 -0.23 -5.73 6.05
CA LEU A 110 1.00 -6.28 5.50
C LEU A 110 1.18 -7.76 5.82
N ILE A 111 0.76 -8.21 7.01
CA ILE A 111 0.78 -9.63 7.35
C ILE A 111 -0.05 -10.43 6.34
N SER A 112 -1.26 -9.97 6.04
CA SER A 112 -2.14 -10.68 5.11
C SER A 112 -1.65 -10.58 3.66
N LEU A 113 -1.14 -9.42 3.23
CA LEU A 113 -0.54 -9.27 1.90
C LEU A 113 0.60 -10.27 1.67
N ILE A 114 1.49 -10.41 2.64
CA ILE A 114 2.71 -11.21 2.49
C ILE A 114 2.48 -12.71 2.78
N ASN A 115 1.62 -13.05 3.75
CA ASN A 115 1.46 -14.42 4.18
C ASN A 115 0.24 -15.12 3.58
N ASP A 116 -0.87 -14.41 3.36
CA ASP A 116 -2.11 -15.04 2.91
C ASP A 116 -2.28 -14.99 1.38
N VAL A 117 -1.72 -13.97 0.70
CA VAL A 117 -1.77 -13.86 -0.77
C VAL A 117 -0.62 -14.65 -1.40
N GLU A 118 -0.73 -15.99 -1.49
CA GLU A 118 0.33 -16.86 -2.02
C GLU A 118 0.32 -17.00 -3.56
N ILE A 119 -0.01 -15.91 -4.25
CA ILE A 119 0.08 -15.75 -5.71
C ILE A 119 0.96 -14.54 -6.04
N PRO A 120 1.58 -14.47 -7.24
CA PRO A 120 2.35 -13.29 -7.63
C PRO A 120 1.53 -12.01 -7.54
N THR A 121 2.15 -10.94 -7.04
CA THR A 121 1.50 -9.64 -6.85
C THR A 121 2.22 -8.54 -7.63
N ILE A 122 1.44 -7.59 -8.16
CA ILE A 122 1.93 -6.40 -8.86
C ILE A 122 1.31 -5.18 -8.19
N GLY A 123 2.14 -4.32 -7.57
CA GLY A 123 1.75 -3.02 -7.06
C GLY A 123 1.84 -1.95 -8.14
N VAL A 124 0.81 -1.12 -8.25
CA VAL A 124 0.74 -0.03 -9.23
C VAL A 124 0.56 1.29 -8.51
N ILE A 125 1.65 2.04 -8.36
CA ILE A 125 1.59 3.39 -7.79
C ILE A 125 1.15 4.35 -8.90
N ALA A 126 -0.17 4.61 -8.96
CA ALA A 126 -0.78 5.36 -10.07
C ALA A 126 -0.46 6.86 -10.05
N GLY A 127 0.13 7.38 -8.98
CA GLY A 127 0.52 8.78 -8.85
C GLY A 127 1.07 9.10 -7.47
N PRO A 128 1.08 10.40 -7.06
CA PRO A 128 1.59 10.81 -5.76
C PRO A 128 0.83 10.18 -4.58
N GLY A 129 1.53 9.90 -3.48
CA GLY A 129 0.88 9.43 -2.27
C GLY A 129 1.83 8.91 -1.20
N ALA A 130 1.26 8.67 -0.01
CA ALA A 130 1.84 7.99 1.14
C ALA A 130 1.34 6.53 1.21
N HIS A 131 1.68 5.81 2.29
CA HIS A 131 1.30 4.39 2.46
C HIS A 131 1.66 3.51 1.26
N THR A 132 2.83 3.79 0.69
CA THR A 132 3.32 3.08 -0.49
C THR A 132 3.87 1.70 -0.17
N GLU A 133 4.07 1.34 1.11
CA GLU A 133 4.48 0.02 1.58
C GLU A 133 3.58 -1.09 1.04
N LEU A 134 2.27 -0.82 0.88
CA LEU A 134 1.32 -1.76 0.29
C LEU A 134 1.69 -2.16 -1.15
N ALA A 135 2.12 -1.19 -1.97
CA ALA A 135 2.59 -1.46 -3.33
C ALA A 135 4.03 -1.95 -3.36
N LEU A 136 4.90 -1.39 -2.51
CA LEU A 136 6.34 -1.70 -2.47
C LEU A 136 6.62 -3.13 -1.98
N MET A 137 5.76 -3.69 -1.15
CA MET A 137 5.86 -5.08 -0.70
C MET A 137 5.19 -6.09 -1.66
N CYS A 138 4.57 -5.64 -2.75
CA CYS A 138 4.23 -6.53 -3.86
C CYS A 138 5.50 -7.10 -4.51
N ASP A 139 5.39 -8.25 -5.21
CA ASP A 139 6.55 -8.91 -5.84
C ASP A 139 7.15 -8.08 -6.99
N ILE A 140 6.31 -7.29 -7.67
CA ILE A 140 6.69 -6.32 -8.70
C ILE A 140 5.99 -5.01 -8.38
N THR A 141 6.69 -3.89 -8.48
CA THR A 141 6.10 -2.56 -8.33
C THR A 141 6.40 -1.70 -9.55
N ILE A 142 5.36 -1.14 -10.16
CA ILE A 142 5.50 -0.14 -11.22
C ILE A 142 4.85 1.17 -10.81
N CYS A 143 5.30 2.28 -11.35
CA CYS A 143 4.70 3.56 -11.03
C CYS A 143 4.42 4.41 -12.27
N ALA A 144 3.49 5.35 -12.13
CA ALA A 144 3.25 6.37 -13.13
C ALA A 144 4.41 7.40 -13.16
N ASP A 145 4.63 8.04 -14.31
CA ASP A 145 5.72 8.99 -14.54
C ASP A 145 5.64 10.27 -13.68
N HIS A 146 4.45 10.58 -13.16
CA HIS A 146 4.21 11.71 -12.25
C HIS A 146 4.16 11.31 -10.77
N THR A 147 4.52 10.07 -10.43
CA THR A 147 4.53 9.57 -9.05
C THR A 147 5.50 10.38 -8.18
N VAL A 148 5.06 10.66 -6.97
CA VAL A 148 5.88 11.16 -5.86
C VAL A 148 5.57 10.29 -4.65
N VAL A 149 6.60 9.65 -4.11
CA VAL A 149 6.53 8.84 -2.89
C VAL A 149 7.05 9.67 -1.72
N VAL A 150 6.33 9.65 -0.62
CA VAL A 150 6.74 10.29 0.64
C VAL A 150 6.26 9.45 1.81
N ASP A 151 7.00 9.51 2.89
CA ASP A 151 6.55 9.10 4.22
C ASP A 151 6.37 10.34 5.10
N PRO A 152 5.14 10.72 5.50
CA PRO A 152 4.87 11.94 6.24
C PRO A 152 4.87 11.76 7.77
N HIS A 153 5.16 10.57 8.30
CA HIS A 153 4.99 10.27 9.73
C HIS A 153 5.67 11.27 10.66
N LEU A 154 6.93 11.64 10.38
CA LEU A 154 7.64 12.60 11.23
C LEU A 154 7.01 13.99 11.22
N ASP A 155 6.53 14.46 10.06
CA ASP A 155 5.82 15.73 9.96
C ASP A 155 4.49 15.69 10.72
N LEU A 156 3.88 14.51 10.86
CA LEU A 156 2.66 14.27 11.65
C LEU A 156 2.93 14.01 13.14
N GLY A 157 4.20 14.03 13.57
CA GLY A 157 4.57 13.68 14.97
C GLY A 157 4.45 12.19 15.27
N LEU A 158 4.50 11.34 14.25
CA LEU A 158 4.38 9.88 14.37
C LEU A 158 5.71 9.20 14.07
N VAL A 159 5.86 7.99 14.58
CA VAL A 159 6.96 7.08 14.17
C VAL A 159 6.52 6.36 12.90
N PRO A 160 7.35 6.24 11.85
CA PRO A 160 7.02 5.47 10.64
C PRO A 160 7.05 3.97 10.95
N GLY A 161 6.07 3.48 11.71
CA GLY A 161 6.01 2.14 12.29
C GLY A 161 5.13 1.14 11.53
N ASP A 162 4.33 1.60 10.58
CA ASP A 162 3.31 0.88 9.83
C ASP A 162 3.85 -0.08 8.74
N GLY A 163 5.18 -0.23 8.66
CA GLY A 163 5.87 -1.09 7.69
C GLY A 163 6.60 -0.33 6.59
N ILE A 164 6.36 0.98 6.41
CA ILE A 164 7.08 1.79 5.42
C ILE A 164 8.59 1.80 5.70
N HIS A 165 9.00 1.85 6.99
CA HIS A 165 10.38 1.75 7.40
C HIS A 165 11.03 0.44 6.94
N SER A 166 10.32 -0.68 7.08
CA SER A 166 10.79 -2.00 6.64
C SER A 166 10.94 -2.04 5.11
N ALA A 167 9.95 -1.50 4.37
CA ALA A 167 10.00 -1.42 2.92
C ALA A 167 11.19 -0.58 2.44
N PHE A 168 11.38 0.62 2.99
CA PHE A 168 12.48 1.50 2.61
C PHE A 168 13.85 0.90 2.94
N ILE A 169 14.03 0.34 4.14
CA ILE A 169 15.31 -0.26 4.53
C ILE A 169 15.68 -1.43 3.62
N GLU A 170 14.72 -2.32 3.32
CA GLU A 170 14.97 -3.50 2.49
C GLU A 170 15.27 -3.14 1.03
N LEU A 171 14.54 -2.18 0.45
CA LEU A 171 14.64 -1.86 -0.97
C LEU A 171 15.79 -0.89 -1.30
N MET A 172 15.99 0.16 -0.49
CA MET A 172 17.00 1.19 -0.80
C MET A 172 18.17 1.26 0.17
N GLY A 173 18.18 0.40 1.18
CA GLY A 173 19.24 0.29 2.19
C GLY A 173 19.16 1.35 3.28
N THR A 174 19.76 1.05 4.44
CA THR A 174 19.59 1.79 5.70
C THR A 174 19.87 3.30 5.58
N LYS A 175 20.88 3.72 4.82
CA LYS A 175 21.25 5.15 4.77
C LYS A 175 20.25 5.99 3.99
N ARG A 176 19.79 5.51 2.83
CA ARG A 176 18.76 6.21 2.03
C ARG A 176 17.42 6.19 2.76
N ALA A 177 17.06 5.05 3.37
CA ALA A 177 15.85 4.93 4.18
C ALA A 177 15.85 5.92 5.36
N ALA A 178 16.93 5.97 6.14
CA ALA A 178 17.05 6.90 7.26
C ALA A 178 16.94 8.37 6.81
N TYR A 179 17.55 8.71 5.67
CA TYR A 179 17.44 10.07 5.13
C TYR A 179 15.99 10.38 4.73
N ALA A 180 15.36 9.50 3.94
CA ALA A 180 13.98 9.72 3.48
C ALA A 180 12.98 9.82 4.63
N LEU A 181 13.07 8.93 5.62
CA LEU A 181 12.18 8.90 6.78
C LEU A 181 12.38 10.10 7.72
N LEU A 182 13.65 10.46 8.02
CA LEU A 182 13.95 11.56 8.94
C LEU A 182 13.71 12.95 8.35
N THR A 183 13.64 13.08 7.04
CA THR A 183 13.46 14.36 6.35
C THR A 183 12.13 14.47 5.61
N CYS A 184 11.27 13.43 5.70
CA CYS A 184 10.06 13.31 4.90
C CYS A 184 10.32 13.63 3.42
N GLU A 185 11.41 13.02 2.86
CA GLU A 185 11.89 13.32 1.52
C GLU A 185 10.84 12.98 0.46
N LEU A 186 10.56 13.94 -0.42
CA LEU A 186 9.72 13.74 -1.60
C LEU A 186 10.56 13.07 -2.69
N MET A 187 10.21 11.84 -3.05
CA MET A 187 10.92 11.03 -4.05
C MET A 187 10.09 10.95 -5.33
N ASP A 188 10.54 11.59 -6.40
CA ASP A 188 9.92 11.47 -7.72
C ASP A 188 10.09 10.06 -8.31
N ALA A 189 9.38 9.76 -9.39
CA ALA A 189 9.42 8.45 -10.04
C ALA A 189 10.85 8.02 -10.43
N LYS A 190 11.70 8.97 -10.86
CA LYS A 190 13.09 8.66 -11.24
C LYS A 190 13.93 8.28 -10.04
N LYS A 191 13.78 8.99 -8.93
CA LYS A 191 14.45 8.66 -7.68
C LYS A 191 13.96 7.32 -7.13
N CYS A 192 12.65 7.04 -7.20
CA CYS A 192 12.09 5.75 -6.82
C CYS A 192 12.72 4.59 -7.64
N LEU A 193 12.90 4.77 -8.95
CA LEU A 193 13.57 3.78 -9.79
C LEU A 193 15.06 3.66 -9.45
N GLU A 194 15.77 4.78 -9.27
CA GLU A 194 17.20 4.78 -8.89
C GLU A 194 17.45 4.09 -7.55
N TYR A 195 16.54 4.27 -6.59
CA TYR A 195 16.66 3.69 -5.26
C TYR A 195 16.17 2.24 -5.19
N GLY A 196 15.56 1.73 -6.25
CA GLY A 196 15.07 0.35 -6.30
C GLY A 196 13.69 0.16 -5.66
N LEU A 197 12.96 1.24 -5.40
CA LEU A 197 11.59 1.18 -4.89
C LEU A 197 10.61 0.65 -5.94
N VAL A 198 10.85 0.93 -7.22
CA VAL A 198 10.01 0.49 -8.33
C VAL A 198 10.82 -0.17 -9.43
N ASN A 199 10.18 -1.06 -10.20
CA ASN A 199 10.82 -1.78 -11.30
C ASN A 199 10.73 -1.03 -12.62
N GLU A 200 9.65 -0.28 -12.85
CA GLU A 200 9.41 0.44 -14.11
C GLU A 200 8.69 1.77 -13.83
N ILE A 201 9.04 2.79 -14.64
CA ILE A 201 8.26 4.04 -14.75
C ILE A 201 7.47 3.95 -16.05
N VAL A 202 6.17 4.19 -15.99
CA VAL A 202 5.24 4.05 -17.10
C VAL A 202 4.44 5.35 -17.27
N PRO A 203 4.15 5.83 -18.50
CA PRO A 203 3.23 6.94 -18.69
C PRO A 203 1.90 6.70 -17.95
N LYS A 204 1.37 7.72 -17.29
CA LYS A 204 0.19 7.60 -16.41
C LYS A 204 -1.01 6.93 -17.08
N ASP A 205 -1.24 7.24 -18.35
CA ASP A 205 -2.34 6.68 -19.16
C ASP A 205 -2.15 5.21 -19.53
N LYS A 206 -0.97 4.63 -19.30
CA LYS A 206 -0.59 3.26 -19.65
C LYS A 206 -0.29 2.38 -18.43
N VAL A 207 -0.20 2.92 -17.23
CA VAL A 207 0.30 2.18 -16.07
C VAL A 207 -0.55 0.94 -15.73
N HIS A 208 -1.88 1.05 -15.77
CA HIS A 208 -2.78 -0.09 -15.55
C HIS A 208 -2.67 -1.14 -16.66
N ALA A 209 -2.65 -0.69 -17.91
CA ALA A 209 -2.47 -1.61 -19.06
C ALA A 209 -1.14 -2.38 -18.94
N ARG A 210 -0.07 -1.70 -18.51
CA ARG A 210 1.25 -2.33 -18.30
C ARG A 210 1.22 -3.38 -17.18
N ALA A 211 0.50 -3.13 -16.09
CA ALA A 211 0.32 -4.12 -15.02
C ALA A 211 -0.37 -5.41 -15.54
N TRP A 212 -1.42 -5.26 -16.34
CA TRP A 212 -2.10 -6.40 -16.98
C TRP A 212 -1.21 -7.14 -17.98
N GLU A 213 -0.33 -6.46 -18.72
CA GLU A 213 0.66 -7.11 -19.59
C GLU A 213 1.66 -7.95 -18.78
N LEU A 214 2.18 -7.41 -17.67
CA LEU A 214 3.06 -8.13 -16.76
C LEU A 214 2.36 -9.35 -16.17
N ALA A 215 1.13 -9.18 -15.69
CA ALA A 215 0.33 -10.28 -15.16
C ALA A 215 0.11 -11.40 -16.20
N LYS A 216 -0.24 -11.05 -17.44
CA LYS A 216 -0.36 -12.02 -18.54
C LYS A 216 0.96 -12.73 -18.83
N ARG A 217 2.08 -12.02 -18.80
CA ARG A 217 3.42 -12.62 -18.96
C ARG A 217 3.72 -13.64 -17.86
N ILE A 218 3.34 -13.34 -16.60
CA ILE A 218 3.47 -14.26 -15.48
C ILE A 218 2.55 -15.47 -15.68
N MET A 219 1.30 -15.27 -16.11
CA MET A 219 0.35 -16.35 -16.41
C MET A 219 0.85 -17.34 -17.46
N GLY A 220 1.70 -16.94 -18.38
CA GLY A 220 2.35 -17.82 -19.35
C GLY A 220 3.27 -18.89 -18.75
N ARG A 221 3.52 -18.86 -17.42
CA ARG A 221 4.32 -19.87 -16.70
C ARG A 221 3.43 -20.94 -16.09
N LYS A 222 4.00 -22.13 -15.83
CA LYS A 222 3.27 -23.23 -15.18
C LYS A 222 2.74 -22.78 -13.81
N ARG A 223 1.48 -23.10 -13.52
CA ARG A 223 0.77 -22.70 -12.29
C ARG A 223 1.57 -23.01 -11.01
N THR A 224 2.01 -24.26 -10.86
CA THR A 224 2.76 -24.69 -9.67
C THR A 224 4.07 -23.93 -9.52
N THR A 225 4.80 -23.72 -10.63
CA THR A 225 6.06 -22.97 -10.61
C THR A 225 5.83 -21.53 -10.15
N ARG A 226 4.80 -20.84 -10.67
CA ARG A 226 4.45 -19.48 -10.25
C ARG A 226 4.20 -19.43 -8.74
N ARG A 227 3.27 -20.26 -8.27
CA ARG A 227 2.87 -20.25 -6.85
C ARG A 227 4.02 -20.61 -5.92
N MET A 228 4.83 -21.61 -6.26
CA MET A 228 5.96 -22.01 -5.42
C MET A 228 7.16 -21.04 -5.48
N THR A 229 7.23 -20.18 -6.48
CA THR A 229 8.24 -19.11 -6.53
C THR A 229 7.96 -18.02 -5.50
N VAL A 230 6.68 -17.70 -5.24
CA VAL A 230 6.27 -16.63 -4.32
C VAL A 230 6.87 -16.78 -2.91
N PRO A 231 6.70 -17.88 -2.20
CA PRO A 231 7.26 -18.02 -0.85
C PRO A 231 8.81 -18.00 -0.84
N VAL A 232 9.46 -18.34 -1.95
CA VAL A 232 10.93 -18.27 -2.06
C VAL A 232 11.40 -16.82 -2.13
N ILE A 233 10.81 -16.02 -3.01
CA ILE A 233 11.20 -14.62 -3.20
C ILE A 233 10.74 -13.70 -2.07
N ARG A 234 9.63 -14.04 -1.37
CA ARG A 234 9.09 -13.27 -0.24
C ARG A 234 9.71 -13.59 1.10
N ARG A 235 10.70 -14.49 1.17
CA ARG A 235 11.37 -14.81 2.42
C ARG A 235 11.92 -13.58 3.15
N PRO A 236 12.59 -12.61 2.48
CA PRO A 236 13.02 -11.38 3.13
C PRO A 236 11.85 -10.59 3.75
N TRP A 237 10.75 -10.43 3.03
CA TRP A 237 9.56 -9.75 3.55
C TRP A 237 8.96 -10.45 4.77
N LYS A 238 8.81 -11.78 4.72
CA LYS A 238 8.31 -12.58 5.85
C LYS A 238 9.17 -12.39 7.10
N GLN A 239 10.48 -12.33 6.92
CA GLN A 239 11.42 -12.09 8.01
C GLN A 239 11.30 -10.67 8.55
N ARG A 240 11.27 -9.64 7.67
CA ARG A 240 11.11 -8.24 8.08
C ARG A 240 9.83 -8.01 8.87
N ILE A 241 8.70 -8.52 8.39
CA ILE A 241 7.43 -8.40 9.08
C ILE A 241 7.48 -9.04 10.46
N ALA A 242 8.08 -10.22 10.58
CA ALA A 242 8.20 -10.91 11.86
C ALA A 242 9.11 -10.17 12.86
N ASP A 243 10.18 -9.55 12.37
CA ASP A 243 11.17 -8.89 13.22
C ASP A 243 10.76 -7.44 13.60
N ASP A 244 10.15 -6.70 12.67
CA ASP A 244 10.04 -5.24 12.77
C ASP A 244 8.60 -4.73 12.99
N LEU A 245 7.57 -5.40 12.42
CA LEU A 245 6.25 -4.78 12.25
C LEU A 245 5.52 -4.55 13.58
N ASP A 246 5.51 -5.54 14.48
CA ASP A 246 4.83 -5.43 15.76
C ASP A 246 5.43 -4.32 16.63
N GLY A 247 6.76 -4.23 16.66
CA GLY A 247 7.51 -3.20 17.38
C GLY A 247 7.32 -1.81 16.76
N GLY A 248 7.33 -1.73 15.43
CA GLY A 248 7.10 -0.50 14.67
C GLY A 248 5.75 0.13 14.98
N PHE A 249 4.67 -0.62 14.78
CA PHE A 249 3.31 -0.16 15.12
C PHE A 249 3.14 0.21 16.59
N ALA A 250 3.75 -0.55 17.52
CA ALA A 250 3.66 -0.23 18.93
C ALA A 250 4.35 1.11 19.25
N MET A 251 5.50 1.42 18.64
CA MET A 251 6.19 2.69 18.79
C MET A 251 5.44 3.85 18.15
N GLU A 252 4.85 3.63 16.97
CA GLU A 252 3.98 4.61 16.31
C GLU A 252 2.79 4.98 17.20
N MET A 253 2.09 3.97 17.73
CA MET A 253 0.97 4.20 18.64
C MET A 253 1.39 4.81 19.97
N HIS A 254 2.59 4.52 20.46
CA HIS A 254 3.12 5.17 21.65
C HIS A 254 3.36 6.68 21.40
N ALA A 255 3.99 7.04 20.29
CA ALA A 255 4.17 8.43 19.89
C ALA A 255 2.81 9.14 19.75
N TYR A 256 1.88 8.50 19.05
CA TYR A 256 0.50 8.98 18.90
C TYR A 256 -0.15 9.33 20.26
N LEU A 257 -0.01 8.47 21.26
CA LEU A 257 -0.60 8.68 22.59
C LEU A 257 0.14 9.76 23.42
N CYS A 258 1.43 10.00 23.13
CA CYS A 258 2.24 11.00 23.82
C CYS A 258 2.01 12.42 23.32
N ASP A 259 1.68 12.59 22.03
CA ASP A 259 1.56 13.91 21.40
C ASP A 259 0.11 14.41 21.40
N ALA A 260 -0.05 15.75 21.52
CA ALA A 260 -1.36 16.36 21.50
C ALA A 260 -1.96 16.35 20.07
N PRO A 261 -3.28 16.10 19.92
CA PRO A 261 -3.95 16.02 18.62
C PRO A 261 -3.80 17.29 17.75
N GLU A 262 -3.67 18.45 18.38
CA GLU A 262 -3.70 19.78 17.75
C GLU A 262 -2.59 20.04 16.70
N HIS A 263 -1.51 19.26 16.72
CA HIS A 263 -0.39 19.42 15.76
C HIS A 263 -0.58 18.62 14.48
N ARG A 264 -1.33 17.52 14.53
CA ARG A 264 -1.43 16.57 13.42
C ARG A 264 -2.26 17.06 12.25
N ASP A 265 -3.41 17.68 12.53
CA ASP A 265 -4.38 18.03 11.49
C ASP A 265 -3.87 19.10 10.52
N LYS A 266 -3.05 20.04 11.01
CA LYS A 266 -2.50 21.12 10.18
C LYS A 266 -1.38 20.64 9.27
N VAL A 267 -0.45 19.85 9.83
CA VAL A 267 0.76 19.41 9.10
C VAL A 267 0.41 18.36 8.06
N GLY A 268 -0.52 17.44 8.37
CA GLY A 268 -0.99 16.43 7.41
C GLY A 268 -1.63 17.05 6.18
N ALA A 269 -2.57 17.98 6.37
CA ALA A 269 -3.22 18.70 5.25
C ALA A 269 -2.21 19.49 4.40
N GLU A 270 -1.24 20.18 5.02
CA GLU A 270 -0.18 20.91 4.30
C GLU A 270 0.72 19.97 3.50
N GLN A 271 1.06 18.79 4.05
CA GLN A 271 1.91 17.81 3.39
C GLN A 271 1.22 17.20 2.17
N TYR A 272 -0.06 16.83 2.29
CA TYR A 272 -0.83 16.32 1.17
C TYR A 272 -1.04 17.40 0.08
N GLN A 273 -1.34 18.65 0.45
CA GLN A 273 -1.41 19.77 -0.49
C GLN A 273 -0.06 20.00 -1.19
N ARG A 274 1.04 19.83 -0.47
CA ARG A 274 2.39 19.92 -1.04
C ARG A 274 2.66 18.84 -2.07
N MET A 275 2.22 17.60 -1.84
CA MET A 275 2.31 16.50 -2.81
C MET A 275 1.49 16.79 -4.08
N GLU A 276 0.26 17.25 -3.94
CA GLU A 276 -0.60 17.65 -5.06
C GLU A 276 0.01 18.81 -5.85
N GLY A 277 0.48 19.84 -5.17
CA GLY A 277 1.13 21.00 -5.78
C GLY A 277 2.39 20.64 -6.57
N LEU A 278 3.18 19.68 -6.10
CA LEU A 278 4.35 19.17 -6.82
C LEU A 278 3.95 18.39 -8.07
N SER A 279 2.95 17.52 -7.99
CA SER A 279 2.45 16.76 -9.13
C SER A 279 1.97 17.65 -10.27
N GLU A 280 1.37 18.79 -9.96
CA GLU A 280 0.88 19.76 -10.95
C GLU A 280 1.98 20.71 -11.48
N ALA A 281 2.91 21.11 -10.62
CA ALA A 281 4.02 22.00 -10.99
C ALA A 281 5.08 21.28 -11.82
N ASP A 282 5.35 20.00 -11.53
CA ASP A 282 6.31 19.20 -12.30
C ASP A 282 5.78 18.81 -13.68
N ARG A 283 4.47 18.60 -13.81
CA ARG A 283 3.81 18.44 -15.11
C ARG A 283 4.02 19.68 -16.02
N LYS A 284 4.09 20.87 -15.44
CA LYS A 284 4.22 22.13 -16.19
C LYS A 284 5.65 22.56 -16.49
N LYS A 285 6.66 22.06 -15.76
CA LYS A 285 8.03 22.62 -15.80
C LYS A 285 9.15 21.68 -16.21
N GLY A 286 8.95 20.36 -16.22
CA GLY A 286 10.03 19.41 -16.53
C GLY A 286 11.27 19.54 -15.61
N VAL A 287 11.11 20.06 -14.40
CA VAL A 287 12.20 20.51 -13.53
C VAL A 287 12.39 19.61 -12.32
N ARG A 288 13.64 19.34 -12.02
CA ARG A 288 14.12 18.66 -10.81
C ARG A 288 13.70 19.42 -9.55
N VAL A 289 13.02 18.78 -8.63
CA VAL A 289 12.86 19.29 -7.27
C VAL A 289 14.17 19.06 -6.52
N SER A 290 15.02 20.08 -6.47
CA SER A 290 16.09 20.12 -5.47
C SER A 290 15.47 20.63 -4.17
N ALA A 291 15.66 19.90 -3.08
CA ALA A 291 15.35 20.39 -1.75
C ALA A 291 16.04 21.75 -1.55
N SER A 292 15.29 22.80 -1.43
CA SER A 292 15.81 24.10 -1.02
C SER A 292 15.25 24.44 0.35
N SER A 293 16.20 24.42 1.28
CA SER A 293 16.31 25.12 2.60
C SER A 293 15.03 25.29 3.39
#